data_063c03431a7ccd967dbfb56e0738d3e2
#
_entry.id   063c03431a7ccd967dbfb56e0738d3e2
#
_cell.length_a   1.000
_cell.length_b   1.000
_cell.length_c   1.000
_cell.angle_alpha   90.00
_cell.angle_beta   90.00
_cell.angle_gamma   90.00
#
_symmetry.space_group_name_H-M   'P 1'
#
loop_
_entity.id
_entity.type
_entity.pdbx_description
1 polymer ?
#
loop_
_entity_poly.entity_id
_entity_poly.type
_entity_poly.pdbx_seq_one_letter_code
_entity_poly.pdbx_strand_id
1 'polypeptide(L)'
;MRAGATVDVLITASKGTMDDAETAELVDTDTREDMFVNDLVIIRAEGSDTKVEAIADVANLDGKIAIGDAKTVPAGKYANQALASVGLYTGTEGDDGEYAPEIADKVALADKVGTAAAYVSTGDCVAGFVYSSDIYRYNGIEEAFVCPEDSHKPIVYPGAVADSSEHADEAKAFIDFCLSNKKAQKIWAKYGFELSA
;
A
#
# COMPACT_ATOMS: atom_id res chain seq x y z
N MET A 1 -13.55 -6.53 14.43
CA MET A 1 -14.61 -5.55 14.60
C MET A 1 -15.97 -6.09 14.11
N ARG A 2 -16.39 -5.99 12.83
CA ARG A 2 -17.72 -6.51 12.41
C ARG A 2 -17.96 -8.00 12.65
N ALA A 3 -16.92 -8.80 12.82
CA ALA A 3 -17.01 -10.25 13.10
C ALA A 3 -16.90 -10.61 14.59
N GLY A 4 -17.03 -9.62 15.51
CA GLY A 4 -16.97 -9.84 16.95
C GLY A 4 -15.56 -10.08 17.52
N ALA A 5 -14.51 -9.73 16.77
CA ALA A 5 -13.14 -9.75 17.29
C ALA A 5 -12.94 -8.61 18.30
N THR A 6 -12.31 -8.91 19.44
CA THR A 6 -11.84 -7.88 20.37
C THR A 6 -10.63 -7.18 19.75
N VAL A 7 -10.72 -5.86 19.62
CA VAL A 7 -9.69 -5.00 19.03
C VAL A 7 -9.59 -3.74 19.86
N ASP A 8 -8.37 -3.34 20.24
CA ASP A 8 -8.13 -2.11 20.98
C ASP A 8 -7.59 -1.00 20.07
N VAL A 9 -6.79 -1.35 19.05
CA VAL A 9 -6.23 -0.40 18.08
C VAL A 9 -6.49 -0.89 16.66
N LEU A 10 -6.95 0.00 15.79
CA LEU A 10 -7.02 -0.21 14.35
C LEU A 10 -5.98 0.65 13.65
N ILE A 11 -5.13 0.03 12.81
CA ILE A 11 -4.23 0.74 11.89
C ILE A 11 -4.58 0.29 10.47
N THR A 12 -4.81 1.23 9.57
CA THR A 12 -5.23 0.93 8.18
C THR A 12 -4.17 1.40 7.19
N ALA A 13 -4.13 0.76 6.01
CA ALA A 13 -3.19 1.10 4.94
C ALA A 13 -3.69 2.23 4.01
N SER A 14 -4.76 2.92 4.38
CA SER A 14 -5.23 4.13 3.68
C SER A 14 -6.16 4.94 4.57
N LYS A 15 -6.22 6.26 4.31
CA LYS A 15 -7.17 7.16 4.97
C LYS A 15 -8.62 6.74 4.68
N GLY A 16 -8.94 6.37 3.43
CA GLY A 16 -10.30 5.98 3.06
C GLY A 16 -10.82 4.77 3.85
N THR A 17 -9.97 3.78 4.13
CA THR A 17 -10.37 2.64 4.97
C THR A 17 -10.63 3.06 6.44
N MET A 18 -9.90 4.06 6.93
CA MET A 18 -10.16 4.63 8.26
C MET A 18 -11.44 5.47 8.26
N ASP A 19 -11.69 6.26 7.21
CA ASP A 19 -12.91 7.04 7.05
C ASP A 19 -14.15 6.13 7.03
N ASP A 20 -14.05 4.96 6.38
CA ASP A 20 -15.10 3.92 6.43
C ASP A 20 -15.30 3.36 7.84
N ALA A 21 -14.23 3.19 8.61
CA ALA A 21 -14.30 2.72 9.99
C ALA A 21 -14.94 3.76 10.92
N GLU A 22 -14.63 5.05 10.74
CA GLU A 22 -15.25 6.17 11.45
C GLU A 22 -16.75 6.26 11.11
N THR A 23 -17.09 6.22 9.82
CA THR A 23 -18.49 6.24 9.35
C THR A 23 -19.30 5.08 9.93
N ALA A 24 -18.66 3.95 10.17
CA ALA A 24 -19.26 2.76 10.75
C ALA A 24 -19.23 2.74 12.31
N GLU A 25 -18.79 3.84 12.94
CA GLU A 25 -18.66 3.99 14.40
C GLU A 25 -17.85 2.85 15.04
N LEU A 26 -16.73 2.46 14.39
CA LEU A 26 -15.87 1.37 14.86
C LEU A 26 -14.63 1.87 15.60
N VAL A 27 -14.33 3.16 15.52
CA VAL A 27 -13.15 3.80 16.12
C VAL A 27 -13.54 5.11 16.77
N ASP A 28 -12.83 5.47 17.84
CA ASP A 28 -12.90 6.78 18.49
C ASP A 28 -12.15 7.80 17.63
N THR A 29 -12.89 8.68 16.95
CA THR A 29 -12.38 9.68 16.02
C THR A 29 -11.45 10.69 16.67
N ASP A 30 -11.59 10.96 17.97
CA ASP A 30 -10.74 11.89 18.72
C ASP A 30 -9.32 11.31 18.96
N THR A 31 -9.15 10.00 18.74
CA THR A 31 -7.86 9.31 18.89
C THR A 31 -7.14 9.05 17.57
N ARG A 32 -7.76 9.45 16.44
CA ARG A 32 -7.17 9.23 15.11
C ARG A 32 -5.90 10.04 14.91
N GLU A 33 -4.83 9.36 14.52
CA GLU A 33 -3.53 9.93 14.17
C GLU A 33 -3.07 9.40 12.80
N ASP A 34 -2.52 10.25 11.96
CA ASP A 34 -1.78 9.82 10.78
C ASP A 34 -0.40 9.31 11.25
N MET A 35 -0.25 8.00 11.38
CA MET A 35 0.92 7.41 12.05
C MET A 35 2.12 7.31 11.13
N PHE A 36 1.94 6.74 9.94
CA PHE A 36 3.03 6.40 9.04
C PHE A 36 2.69 6.78 7.61
N VAL A 37 3.75 7.01 6.83
CA VAL A 37 3.71 7.10 5.38
C VAL A 37 4.50 5.95 4.76
N ASN A 38 4.23 5.66 3.50
CA ASN A 38 4.87 4.61 2.73
C ASN A 38 5.00 5.04 1.27
N ASP A 39 5.92 4.43 0.53
CA ASP A 39 6.07 4.67 -0.89
C ASP A 39 5.40 3.58 -1.71
N LEU A 40 4.91 3.94 -2.88
CA LEU A 40 4.56 3.00 -3.93
C LEU A 40 5.82 2.68 -4.72
N VAL A 41 6.12 1.39 -4.87
CA VAL A 41 7.28 0.94 -5.64
C VAL A 41 6.89 -0.06 -6.71
N ILE A 42 7.64 -0.04 -7.80
CA ILE A 42 7.63 -1.12 -8.78
C ILE A 42 8.73 -2.10 -8.38
N ILE A 43 8.33 -3.37 -8.20
CA ILE A 43 9.23 -4.47 -7.89
C ILE A 43 9.50 -5.34 -9.10
N ARG A 44 10.62 -6.04 -9.04
CA ARG A 44 11.00 -7.15 -9.94
C ARG A 44 11.45 -8.36 -9.12
N ALA A 45 11.60 -9.50 -9.76
CA ALA A 45 12.22 -10.65 -9.11
C ALA A 45 13.68 -10.35 -8.75
N GLU A 46 14.12 -10.83 -7.59
CA GLU A 46 15.50 -10.65 -7.12
C GLU A 46 16.49 -11.22 -8.15
N GLY A 47 17.47 -10.38 -8.55
CA GLY A 47 18.47 -10.73 -9.56
C GLY A 47 17.96 -10.75 -11.01
N SER A 48 16.76 -10.27 -11.28
CA SER A 48 16.22 -10.13 -12.64
C SER A 48 16.88 -8.98 -13.40
N ASP A 49 17.01 -9.12 -14.72
CA ASP A 49 17.47 -8.06 -15.62
C ASP A 49 16.38 -7.05 -16.01
N THR A 50 15.15 -7.19 -15.49
CA THR A 50 14.05 -6.26 -15.75
C THR A 50 14.43 -4.84 -15.32
N LYS A 51 14.38 -3.90 -16.25
CA LYS A 51 14.73 -2.49 -16.00
C LYS A 51 13.46 -1.65 -16.01
N VAL A 52 13.30 -0.83 -14.98
CA VAL A 52 12.25 0.18 -14.84
C VAL A 52 12.93 1.44 -14.32
N GLU A 53 12.95 2.49 -15.12
CA GLU A 53 13.51 3.80 -14.78
C GLU A 53 12.41 4.88 -14.69
N ALA A 54 11.20 4.53 -15.12
CA ALA A 54 10.00 5.36 -15.03
C ALA A 54 8.75 4.51 -15.00
N ILE A 55 7.63 5.04 -14.48
CA ILE A 55 6.33 4.33 -14.46
C ILE A 55 5.93 3.89 -15.88
N ALA A 56 6.16 4.74 -16.88
CA ALA A 56 5.79 4.45 -18.27
C ALA A 56 6.51 3.22 -18.87
N ASP A 57 7.67 2.83 -18.32
CA ASP A 57 8.44 1.70 -18.84
C ASP A 57 7.71 0.37 -18.72
N VAL A 58 6.72 0.26 -17.79
CA VAL A 58 5.92 -0.96 -17.65
C VAL A 58 5.17 -1.32 -18.94
N ALA A 59 4.84 -0.34 -19.78
CA ALA A 59 4.21 -0.59 -21.08
C ALA A 59 5.12 -1.35 -22.05
N ASN A 60 6.43 -1.23 -21.90
CA ASN A 60 7.43 -1.82 -22.79
C ASN A 60 7.98 -3.17 -22.27
N LEU A 61 7.63 -3.59 -21.07
CA LEU A 61 8.08 -4.86 -20.51
C LEU A 61 7.51 -6.05 -21.30
N ASP A 62 8.34 -7.07 -21.51
CA ASP A 62 7.91 -8.32 -22.13
C ASP A 62 7.43 -9.31 -21.06
N GLY A 63 6.16 -9.19 -20.69
CA GLY A 63 5.52 -10.02 -19.68
C GLY A 63 4.38 -9.33 -18.94
N LYS A 64 3.85 -10.01 -17.94
CA LYS A 64 2.74 -9.51 -17.13
C LYS A 64 3.22 -8.61 -16.00
N ILE A 65 2.34 -7.74 -15.54
CA ILE A 65 2.53 -6.77 -14.45
C ILE A 65 1.51 -7.08 -13.36
N ALA A 66 1.97 -7.39 -12.16
CA ALA A 66 1.12 -7.65 -11.02
C ALA A 66 0.61 -6.34 -10.40
N ILE A 67 -0.70 -6.19 -10.30
CA ILE A 67 -1.36 -5.02 -9.68
C ILE A 67 -2.42 -5.54 -8.72
N GLY A 68 -2.54 -4.99 -7.52
CA GLY A 68 -3.65 -5.30 -6.62
C GLY A 68 -5.00 -4.94 -7.26
N ASP A 69 -6.04 -5.74 -7.04
CA ASP A 69 -7.40 -5.34 -7.46
C ASP A 69 -7.81 -4.08 -6.69
N ALA A 70 -7.91 -2.97 -7.40
CA ALA A 70 -8.18 -1.65 -6.81
C ALA A 70 -9.50 -1.57 -6.04
N LYS A 71 -10.44 -2.48 -6.29
CA LYS A 71 -11.71 -2.56 -5.54
C LYS A 71 -11.54 -3.05 -4.12
N THR A 72 -10.48 -3.81 -3.84
CA THR A 72 -10.28 -4.49 -2.54
C THR A 72 -8.89 -4.28 -1.95
N VAL A 73 -7.91 -3.85 -2.77
CA VAL A 73 -6.50 -3.70 -2.40
C VAL A 73 -6.08 -2.24 -2.57
N PRO A 74 -5.84 -1.49 -1.47
CA PRO A 74 -5.46 -0.07 -1.55
C PRO A 74 -4.23 0.18 -2.43
N ALA A 75 -3.21 -0.68 -2.39
CA ALA A 75 -2.03 -0.58 -3.25
C ALA A 75 -2.39 -0.57 -4.75
N GLY A 76 -3.45 -1.27 -5.14
CA GLY A 76 -3.95 -1.25 -6.52
C GLY A 76 -4.52 0.10 -6.95
N LYS A 77 -5.20 0.81 -6.04
CA LYS A 77 -5.66 2.18 -6.32
C LYS A 77 -4.49 3.13 -6.57
N TYR A 78 -3.47 3.08 -5.71
CA TYR A 78 -2.28 3.90 -5.88
C TYR A 78 -1.51 3.55 -7.15
N ALA A 79 -1.39 2.24 -7.48
CA ALA A 79 -0.79 1.80 -8.74
C ALA A 79 -1.53 2.35 -9.97
N ASN A 80 -2.86 2.29 -9.96
CA ASN A 80 -3.67 2.82 -11.05
C ASN A 80 -3.58 4.35 -11.14
N GLN A 81 -3.49 5.08 -10.01
CA GLN A 81 -3.23 6.52 -10.02
C GLN A 81 -1.85 6.84 -10.62
N ALA A 82 -0.81 6.09 -10.23
CA ALA A 82 0.52 6.23 -10.81
C ALA A 82 0.53 5.93 -12.31
N LEU A 83 -0.19 4.91 -12.76
CA LEU A 83 -0.38 4.61 -14.18
C LEU A 83 -1.15 5.72 -14.91
N ALA A 84 -2.15 6.33 -14.25
CA ALA A 84 -2.91 7.45 -14.81
C ALA A 84 -2.03 8.70 -15.02
N SER A 85 -1.08 8.95 -14.13
CA SER A 85 -0.16 10.10 -14.24
C SER A 85 0.68 10.06 -15.53
N VAL A 86 0.85 8.87 -16.12
CA VAL A 86 1.60 8.66 -17.37
C VAL A 86 0.70 8.20 -18.55
N GLY A 87 -0.63 8.28 -18.39
CA GLY A 87 -1.58 7.96 -19.44
C GLY A 87 -1.84 6.47 -19.68
N LEU A 88 -1.40 5.59 -18.77
CA LEU A 88 -1.60 4.14 -18.86
C LEU A 88 -2.87 3.65 -18.13
N TYR A 89 -3.62 4.55 -17.50
CA TYR A 89 -4.93 4.31 -16.90
C TYR A 89 -5.80 5.56 -17.07
N THR A 90 -7.11 5.41 -17.28
CA THR A 90 -7.98 6.55 -17.62
C THR A 90 -8.61 7.24 -16.42
N GLY A 91 -8.81 6.53 -15.30
CA GLY A 91 -9.42 7.06 -14.09
C GLY A 91 -8.42 7.80 -13.20
N THR A 92 -8.92 8.67 -12.32
CA THR A 92 -8.11 9.48 -11.41
C THR A 92 -8.15 8.98 -9.96
N GLU A 93 -9.22 8.28 -9.57
CA GLU A 93 -9.37 7.71 -8.22
C GLU A 93 -8.69 6.35 -8.07
N GLY A 94 -8.32 5.71 -9.19
CA GLY A 94 -7.60 4.44 -9.24
C GLY A 94 -8.50 3.20 -9.26
N ASP A 95 -9.82 3.35 -9.13
CA ASP A 95 -10.80 2.26 -9.24
C ASP A 95 -11.96 2.58 -10.20
N ASP A 96 -11.84 3.70 -10.92
CA ASP A 96 -12.88 4.35 -11.71
C ASP A 96 -12.60 4.36 -13.23
N GLY A 97 -11.52 3.69 -13.68
CA GLY A 97 -11.07 3.73 -15.07
C GLY A 97 -10.71 2.39 -15.68
N GLU A 98 -10.06 2.45 -16.83
CA GLU A 98 -9.60 1.31 -17.62
C GLU A 98 -8.11 1.45 -17.95
N TYR A 99 -7.42 0.32 -18.07
CA TYR A 99 -6.03 0.28 -18.53
C TYR A 99 -5.93 0.64 -20.01
N ALA A 100 -4.89 1.38 -20.36
CA ALA A 100 -4.57 1.68 -21.75
C ALA A 100 -4.29 0.38 -22.53
N PRO A 101 -4.56 0.34 -23.86
CA PRO A 101 -4.38 -0.86 -24.68
C PRO A 101 -2.96 -1.46 -24.59
N GLU A 102 -1.95 -0.64 -24.33
CA GLU A 102 -0.55 -1.03 -24.25
C GLU A 102 -0.25 -1.96 -23.07
N ILE A 103 -1.07 -1.89 -22.01
CA ILE A 103 -0.87 -2.70 -20.80
C ILE A 103 -2.09 -3.56 -20.43
N ALA A 104 -3.26 -3.34 -21.03
CA ALA A 104 -4.51 -4.00 -20.64
C ALA A 104 -4.38 -5.54 -20.59
N ASP A 105 -3.74 -6.15 -21.59
CA ASP A 105 -3.53 -7.59 -21.66
C ASP A 105 -2.35 -8.09 -20.80
N LYS A 106 -1.53 -7.14 -20.27
CA LYS A 106 -0.38 -7.45 -19.40
C LYS A 106 -0.74 -7.43 -17.93
N VAL A 107 -1.83 -6.78 -17.52
CA VAL A 107 -2.20 -6.66 -16.11
C VAL A 107 -2.67 -7.99 -15.56
N ALA A 108 -2.03 -8.42 -14.46
CA ALA A 108 -2.45 -9.54 -13.63
C ALA A 108 -2.96 -9.00 -12.29
N LEU A 109 -4.28 -9.05 -12.09
CA LEU A 109 -4.89 -8.58 -10.85
C LEU A 109 -4.64 -9.56 -9.71
N ALA A 110 -4.25 -9.03 -8.55
CA ALA A 110 -3.99 -9.77 -7.33
C ALA A 110 -5.01 -9.40 -6.24
N ASP A 111 -5.48 -10.40 -5.50
CA ASP A 111 -6.45 -10.25 -4.41
C ASP A 111 -5.86 -9.57 -3.15
N LYS A 112 -4.55 -9.46 -3.07
CA LYS A 112 -3.78 -8.79 -2.00
C LYS A 112 -2.34 -8.51 -2.46
N VAL A 113 -1.66 -7.61 -1.75
CA VAL A 113 -0.26 -7.22 -2.04
C VAL A 113 0.68 -8.43 -2.04
N GLY A 114 0.52 -9.36 -1.08
CA GLY A 114 1.35 -10.57 -1.01
C GLY A 114 1.19 -11.48 -2.22
N THR A 115 0.02 -11.52 -2.87
CA THR A 115 -0.19 -12.26 -4.12
C THR A 115 0.52 -11.56 -5.28
N ALA A 116 0.49 -10.22 -5.34
CA ALA A 116 1.24 -9.46 -6.34
C ALA A 116 2.76 -9.71 -6.20
N ALA A 117 3.28 -9.66 -4.97
CA ALA A 117 4.67 -9.99 -4.68
C ALA A 117 5.03 -11.44 -5.08
N ALA A 118 4.13 -12.40 -4.81
CA ALA A 118 4.33 -13.80 -5.17
C ALA A 118 4.41 -13.99 -6.69
N TYR A 119 3.53 -13.36 -7.48
CA TYR A 119 3.57 -13.43 -8.95
C TYR A 119 4.90 -12.94 -9.52
N VAL A 120 5.49 -11.91 -8.90
CA VAL A 120 6.81 -11.40 -9.32
C VAL A 120 7.91 -12.36 -8.88
N SER A 121 7.92 -12.81 -7.62
CA SER A 121 8.98 -13.69 -7.09
C SER A 121 9.02 -15.06 -7.78
N THR A 122 7.89 -15.57 -8.30
CA THR A 122 7.82 -16.84 -9.05
C THR A 122 8.09 -16.67 -10.55
N GLY A 123 8.15 -15.43 -11.06
CA GLY A 123 8.34 -15.14 -12.48
C GLY A 123 7.05 -15.21 -13.32
N ASP A 124 5.87 -15.33 -12.70
CA ASP A 124 4.58 -15.24 -13.38
C ASP A 124 4.32 -13.81 -13.90
N CYS A 125 4.90 -12.80 -13.21
CA CYS A 125 4.94 -11.41 -13.63
C CYS A 125 6.39 -10.91 -13.63
N VAL A 126 6.73 -10.07 -14.61
CA VAL A 126 8.08 -9.48 -14.75
C VAL A 126 8.27 -8.26 -13.86
N ALA A 127 7.16 -7.61 -13.46
CA ALA A 127 7.12 -6.48 -12.53
C ALA A 127 5.81 -6.48 -11.75
N GLY A 128 5.74 -5.69 -10.69
CA GLY A 128 4.50 -5.50 -9.92
C GLY A 128 4.55 -4.26 -9.06
N PHE A 129 3.39 -3.76 -8.64
CA PHE A 129 3.26 -2.61 -7.76
C PHE A 129 2.94 -3.07 -6.35
N VAL A 130 3.76 -2.64 -5.40
CA VAL A 130 3.61 -2.92 -3.95
C VAL A 130 4.04 -1.70 -3.15
N TYR A 131 3.98 -1.76 -1.83
CA TYR A 131 4.58 -0.75 -0.96
C TYR A 131 6.07 -1.03 -0.71
N SER A 132 6.86 0.00 -0.43
CA SER A 132 8.29 -0.15 -0.07
C SER A 132 8.47 -1.08 1.14
N SER A 133 7.55 -1.05 2.11
CA SER A 133 7.55 -1.94 3.27
C SER A 133 7.36 -3.43 2.92
N ASP A 134 6.76 -3.75 1.79
CA ASP A 134 6.52 -5.13 1.36
C ASP A 134 7.82 -5.84 0.93
N ILE A 135 8.84 -5.09 0.49
CA ILE A 135 10.16 -5.64 0.15
C ILE A 135 10.83 -6.30 1.36
N TYR A 136 10.58 -5.76 2.56
CA TYR A 136 11.10 -6.34 3.82
C TYR A 136 10.28 -7.54 4.32
N ARG A 137 9.08 -7.71 3.78
CA ARG A 137 8.13 -8.75 4.19
C ARG A 137 8.17 -9.99 3.29
N TYR A 138 8.39 -9.81 2.00
CA TYR A 138 8.35 -10.87 1.01
C TYR A 138 9.73 -11.12 0.42
N ASN A 139 10.13 -12.40 0.34
CA ASN A 139 11.40 -12.80 -0.25
C ASN A 139 11.30 -12.94 -1.77
N GLY A 140 12.45 -12.86 -2.45
CA GLY A 140 12.55 -13.09 -3.89
C GLY A 140 12.09 -11.92 -4.76
N ILE A 141 11.90 -10.76 -4.16
CA ILE A 141 11.59 -9.50 -4.84
C ILE A 141 12.57 -8.42 -4.42
N GLU A 142 12.82 -7.49 -5.31
CA GLU A 142 13.61 -6.29 -5.04
C GLU A 142 12.96 -5.07 -5.69
N GLU A 143 13.31 -3.89 -5.19
CA GLU A 143 12.86 -2.61 -5.76
C GLU A 143 13.52 -2.41 -7.12
N ALA A 144 12.70 -2.11 -8.13
CA ALA A 144 13.15 -1.66 -9.44
C ALA A 144 13.04 -0.15 -9.59
N PHE A 145 11.96 0.46 -9.04
CA PHE A 145 11.71 1.89 -9.17
C PHE A 145 10.77 2.39 -8.05
N VAL A 146 11.07 3.55 -7.46
CA VAL A 146 10.17 4.25 -6.54
C VAL A 146 9.28 5.20 -7.34
N CYS A 147 7.96 5.05 -7.24
CA CYS A 147 7.04 5.94 -7.92
C CYS A 147 7.11 7.35 -7.31
N PRO A 148 7.15 8.43 -8.12
CA PRO A 148 7.14 9.79 -7.62
C PRO A 148 5.90 10.08 -6.76
N GLU A 149 6.08 10.84 -5.67
CA GLU A 149 5.00 11.19 -4.74
C GLU A 149 3.83 11.91 -5.41
N ASP A 150 4.08 12.69 -6.47
CA ASP A 150 3.06 13.40 -7.24
C ASP A 150 2.32 12.52 -8.26
N SER A 151 2.74 11.26 -8.42
CA SER A 151 2.09 10.29 -9.32
C SER A 151 0.82 9.66 -8.72
N HIS A 152 0.62 9.73 -7.41
CA HIS A 152 -0.50 9.14 -6.69
C HIS A 152 -0.83 9.93 -5.41
N LYS A 153 -1.99 9.67 -4.82
CA LYS A 153 -2.34 10.24 -3.51
C LYS A 153 -1.36 9.76 -2.43
N PRO A 154 -1.07 10.58 -1.40
CA PRO A 154 -0.20 10.17 -0.31
C PRO A 154 -0.65 8.86 0.34
N ILE A 155 0.29 7.94 0.53
CA ILE A 155 0.06 6.66 1.19
C ILE A 155 0.24 6.86 2.69
N VAL A 156 -0.86 7.02 3.40
CA VAL A 156 -0.88 7.27 4.83
C VAL A 156 -1.52 6.10 5.56
N TYR A 157 -0.92 5.70 6.65
CA TYR A 157 -1.43 4.69 7.58
C TYR A 157 -1.94 5.36 8.84
N PRO A 158 -3.23 5.71 8.91
CA PRO A 158 -3.82 6.22 10.14
C PRO A 158 -4.06 5.08 11.13
N GLY A 159 -3.95 5.43 12.41
CA GLY A 159 -4.31 4.58 13.54
C GLY A 159 -5.32 5.26 14.43
N ALA A 160 -6.19 4.49 15.07
CA ALA A 160 -7.15 4.97 16.04
C ALA A 160 -7.49 3.89 17.08
N VAL A 161 -7.96 4.30 18.25
CA VAL A 161 -8.49 3.40 19.27
C VAL A 161 -9.85 2.87 18.78
N ALA A 162 -10.11 1.59 18.99
CA ALA A 162 -11.40 1.00 18.69
C ALA A 162 -12.47 1.50 19.67
N ASP A 163 -13.64 1.91 19.17
CA ASP A 163 -14.75 2.40 19.99
C ASP A 163 -15.22 1.36 21.03
N SER A 164 -15.10 0.08 20.72
CA SER A 164 -15.44 -1.03 21.61
C SER A 164 -14.31 -1.45 22.55
N SER A 165 -13.20 -0.71 22.62
CA SER A 165 -12.06 -1.08 23.48
C SER A 165 -12.42 -0.92 24.97
N GLU A 166 -12.13 -1.95 25.76
CA GLU A 166 -12.17 -1.89 27.23
C GLU A 166 -10.86 -1.34 27.83
N HIS A 167 -9.85 -1.04 26.95
CA HIS A 167 -8.48 -0.61 27.29
C HIS A 167 -8.09 0.66 26.54
N ALA A 168 -9.01 1.65 26.45
CA ALA A 168 -8.82 2.83 25.60
C ALA A 168 -7.57 3.66 25.96
N ASP A 169 -7.26 3.82 27.25
CA ASP A 169 -6.08 4.56 27.71
C ASP A 169 -4.79 3.85 27.32
N GLU A 170 -4.71 2.53 27.44
CA GLU A 170 -3.56 1.72 27.06
C GLU A 170 -3.42 1.66 25.52
N ALA A 171 -4.51 1.60 24.80
CA ALA A 171 -4.54 1.64 23.34
C ALA A 171 -4.00 2.97 22.82
N LYS A 172 -4.45 4.09 23.40
CA LYS A 172 -3.91 5.42 23.09
C LYS A 172 -2.42 5.50 23.44
N ALA A 173 -2.02 5.03 24.62
CA ALA A 173 -0.62 5.01 25.02
C ALA A 173 0.25 4.18 24.07
N PHE A 174 -0.28 3.12 23.47
CA PHE A 174 0.42 2.35 22.44
C PHE A 174 0.61 3.16 21.15
N ILE A 175 -0.41 3.88 20.67
CA ILE A 175 -0.29 4.78 19.50
C ILE A 175 0.78 5.85 19.78
N ASP A 176 0.70 6.52 20.94
CA ASP A 176 1.65 7.53 21.35
C ASP A 176 3.09 6.97 21.45
N PHE A 177 3.24 5.74 21.96
CA PHE A 177 4.53 5.04 22.01
C PHE A 177 5.08 4.78 20.61
N CYS A 178 4.26 4.32 19.67
CA CYS A 178 4.68 4.09 18.28
C CYS A 178 5.22 5.36 17.63
N LEU A 179 4.60 6.50 17.91
CA LEU A 179 4.95 7.80 17.31
C LEU A 179 6.13 8.49 18.00
N SER A 180 6.24 8.41 19.34
CA SER A 180 7.20 9.20 20.12
C SER A 180 8.45 8.43 20.54
N ASN A 181 8.39 7.11 20.65
CA ASN A 181 9.50 6.32 21.18
C ASN A 181 10.55 6.02 20.11
N LYS A 182 11.80 6.48 20.34
CA LYS A 182 12.93 6.30 19.40
C LYS A 182 13.24 4.84 19.04
N LYS A 183 12.92 3.87 19.89
CA LYS A 183 13.12 2.44 19.56
C LYS A 183 12.02 1.95 18.64
N ALA A 184 10.77 2.35 18.90
CA ALA A 184 9.65 2.05 18.01
C ALA A 184 9.88 2.65 16.63
N GLN A 185 10.23 3.94 16.54
CA GLN A 185 10.55 4.62 15.28
C GLN A 185 11.64 3.91 14.46
N LYS A 186 12.72 3.42 15.13
CA LYS A 186 13.77 2.64 14.47
C LYS A 186 13.27 1.29 13.93
N ILE A 187 12.29 0.69 14.59
CA ILE A 187 11.67 -0.55 14.10
C ILE A 187 10.85 -0.26 12.86
N TRP A 188 10.02 0.79 12.87
CA TRP A 188 9.23 1.18 11.71
C TRP A 188 10.11 1.50 10.50
N ALA A 189 11.13 2.36 10.68
CA ALA A 189 12.09 2.69 9.63
C ALA A 189 12.81 1.45 9.07
N LYS A 190 13.17 0.47 9.93
CA LYS A 190 13.78 -0.79 9.50
C LYS A 190 12.89 -1.59 8.53
N TYR A 191 11.57 -1.44 8.63
CA TYR A 191 10.61 -2.13 7.79
C TYR A 191 9.98 -1.23 6.71
N GLY A 192 10.65 -0.13 6.35
CA GLY A 192 10.27 0.72 5.23
C GLY A 192 9.09 1.67 5.52
N PHE A 193 8.78 1.93 6.79
CA PHE A 193 7.80 2.94 7.18
C PHE A 193 8.48 4.22 7.64
N GLU A 194 7.98 5.35 7.21
CA GLU A 194 8.34 6.67 7.72
C GLU A 194 7.22 7.21 8.62
N LEU A 195 7.57 8.06 9.59
CA LEU A 195 6.54 8.74 10.38
C LEU A 195 5.87 9.80 9.53
N SER A 196 4.55 9.93 9.68
CA SER A 196 3.82 11.07 9.14
C SER A 196 4.31 12.35 9.84
N ALA A 197 4.59 13.40 9.07
CA ALA A 197 5.10 14.67 9.58
C ALA A 197 4.00 15.51 10.26
#